data_baaa5c5f407c7efa8062f71326cee1b1
#
_entry.id   baaa5c5f407c7efa8062f71326cee1b1
#
_cell.length_a   1.000
_cell.length_b   1.000
_cell.length_c   1.000
_cell.angle_alpha   90.00
_cell.angle_beta   90.00
_cell.angle_gamma   90.00
#
_symmetry.space_group_name_H-M   'P 1'
#
loop_
_entity.id
_entity.type
_entity.pdbx_description
1 polymer ?
#
loop_
_entity_poly.entity_id
_entity_poly.type
_entity_poly.pdbx_seq_one_letter_code
_entity_poly.pdbx_strand_id
1 'polypeptide(L)'
;EILRCLVGSEMCIRDRICIKTSGDQLPCGLFLGYYQDEERTKAVWHDGWYHTGDLAWRDEDGFYWYVGRADDVIKSSGYRIGPFEIENVIMELPYVLECGVSAAPDEIRGQVVKASIVLVPGTEGTDELKKEIQNYVKKHTAPYKYPRIVVFRDELPKTISGKIIRSKL
;
A
#
# COMPACT_ATOMS: atom_id res chain seq x y z
N GLU A 1 -14.21 -21.91 -2.73
CA GLU A 1 -12.76 -21.88 -3.02
C GLU A 1 -12.39 -20.49 -3.46
N ILE A 2 -12.00 -19.69 -2.44
CA ILE A 2 -11.80 -18.26 -2.59
C ILE A 2 -10.30 -18.03 -2.58
N LEU A 3 -9.53 -18.00 -3.43
CA LEU A 3 -8.12 -17.61 -3.53
C LEU A 3 -7.28 -18.56 -4.40
N ARG A 4 -7.12 -18.20 -5.64
CA ARG A 4 -5.89 -18.55 -6.35
C ARG A 4 -5.12 -17.27 -6.63
N CYS A 5 -3.98 -17.13 -5.98
CA CYS A 5 -2.91 -16.28 -6.44
C CYS A 5 -2.51 -16.76 -7.84
N LEU A 6 -2.55 -15.92 -8.85
CA LEU A 6 -2.07 -16.25 -10.18
C LEU A 6 -0.55 -16.26 -10.17
N VAL A 7 -0.01 -17.42 -10.44
CA VAL A 7 1.40 -17.72 -10.57
C VAL A 7 2.01 -16.91 -11.72
N GLY A 8 2.83 -15.95 -11.40
CA GLY A 8 3.87 -15.49 -12.29
C GLY A 8 5.18 -16.02 -11.76
N SER A 9 5.93 -16.77 -12.53
CA SER A 9 7.27 -17.34 -12.32
C SER A 9 7.79 -17.41 -10.87
N GLU A 10 8.40 -18.50 -10.50
CA GLU A 10 8.89 -18.92 -9.18
C GLU A 10 9.72 -17.92 -8.34
N MET A 11 9.79 -16.65 -8.74
CA MET A 11 10.55 -15.60 -8.07
C MET A 11 9.74 -14.34 -7.73
N CYS A 12 8.41 -14.31 -7.98
CA CYS A 12 7.54 -13.21 -7.59
C CYS A 12 6.74 -13.55 -6.34
N ILE A 13 7.33 -13.31 -5.20
CA ILE A 13 6.79 -13.56 -3.85
C ILE A 13 5.54 -12.70 -3.53
N ARG A 14 5.06 -11.87 -4.46
CA ARG A 14 3.94 -10.94 -4.24
C ARG A 14 2.99 -10.94 -5.43
N ASP A 15 1.85 -11.60 -5.25
CA ASP A 15 0.85 -11.78 -6.30
C ASP A 15 -0.44 -11.03 -6.03
N ARG A 16 -1.23 -10.83 -7.09
CA ARG A 16 -2.55 -10.22 -6.99
C ARG A 16 -3.54 -11.18 -6.34
N ILE A 17 -4.36 -10.66 -5.45
CA ILE A 17 -5.51 -11.38 -4.92
C ILE A 17 -6.61 -11.35 -5.98
N CYS A 18 -6.99 -12.52 -6.48
CA CYS A 18 -8.08 -12.66 -7.44
C CYS A 18 -9.10 -13.68 -6.95
N ILE A 19 -10.37 -13.46 -7.25
CA ILE A 19 -11.45 -14.37 -6.92
C ILE A 19 -11.91 -15.06 -8.20
N LYS A 20 -11.83 -16.39 -8.24
CA LYS A 20 -12.29 -17.16 -9.39
C LYS A 20 -13.80 -17.10 -9.50
N THR A 21 -14.27 -16.72 -10.68
CA THR A 21 -15.67 -16.72 -11.03
C THR A 21 -15.91 -17.85 -12.03
N SER A 22 -16.46 -18.96 -11.58
CA SER A 22 -16.71 -20.11 -12.45
C SER A 22 -18.17 -20.14 -12.87
N GLY A 23 -18.38 -20.03 -14.20
CA GLY A 23 -19.70 -20.16 -14.81
C GLY A 23 -20.66 -19.02 -14.44
N ASP A 24 -21.96 -19.33 -14.46
CA ASP A 24 -23.04 -18.35 -14.21
C ASP A 24 -23.28 -18.03 -12.73
N GLN A 25 -22.51 -18.65 -11.83
CA GLN A 25 -22.64 -18.42 -10.38
C GLN A 25 -21.50 -17.54 -9.87
N LEU A 26 -21.84 -16.29 -9.59
CA LEU A 26 -20.95 -15.39 -8.85
C LEU A 26 -20.96 -15.75 -7.35
N PRO A 27 -19.78 -15.68 -6.68
CA PRO A 27 -19.74 -15.83 -5.22
C PRO A 27 -20.68 -14.86 -4.51
N CYS A 28 -21.40 -15.35 -3.52
CA CYS A 28 -22.31 -14.52 -2.73
C CYS A 28 -21.56 -13.35 -2.08
N GLY A 29 -22.14 -12.15 -2.15
CA GLY A 29 -21.56 -10.95 -1.55
C GLY A 29 -20.52 -10.22 -2.42
N LEU A 30 -20.22 -10.72 -3.60
CA LEU A 30 -19.39 -9.99 -4.56
C LEU A 30 -20.20 -8.88 -5.23
N PHE A 31 -19.56 -7.70 -5.46
CA PHE A 31 -20.24 -6.61 -6.13
C PHE A 31 -20.44 -6.92 -7.63
N LEU A 32 -21.53 -6.43 -8.21
CA LEU A 32 -21.89 -6.74 -9.60
C LEU A 32 -21.17 -5.86 -10.62
N GLY A 33 -20.67 -4.72 -10.20
CA GLY A 33 -19.97 -3.76 -11.04
C GLY A 33 -20.04 -2.34 -10.50
N TYR A 34 -19.30 -1.44 -11.14
CA TYR A 34 -19.36 -0.01 -10.84
C TYR A 34 -20.59 0.62 -11.47
N TYR A 35 -21.30 1.47 -10.72
CA TYR A 35 -22.50 2.15 -11.18
C TYR A 35 -22.20 3.04 -12.38
N GLN A 36 -22.87 2.81 -13.51
CA GLN A 36 -22.72 3.53 -14.76
C GLN A 36 -21.26 3.64 -15.29
N ASP A 37 -20.38 2.67 -14.95
CA ASP A 37 -18.99 2.64 -15.37
C ASP A 37 -18.61 1.21 -15.81
N GLU A 38 -18.97 0.89 -17.06
CA GLU A 38 -18.68 -0.41 -17.65
C GLU A 38 -17.18 -0.63 -17.88
N GLU A 39 -16.43 0.39 -18.26
CA GLU A 39 -15.01 0.28 -18.53
C GLU A 39 -14.26 -0.12 -17.26
N ARG A 40 -14.57 0.56 -16.16
CA ARG A 40 -14.00 0.23 -14.86
C ARG A 40 -14.44 -1.15 -14.36
N THR A 41 -15.68 -1.54 -14.65
CA THR A 41 -16.17 -2.88 -14.33
C THR A 41 -15.39 -3.94 -15.11
N LYS A 42 -15.20 -3.78 -16.42
CA LYS A 42 -14.41 -4.70 -17.26
C LYS A 42 -12.94 -4.74 -16.84
N ALA A 43 -12.38 -3.66 -16.35
CA ALA A 43 -11.00 -3.61 -15.86
C ALA A 43 -10.73 -4.49 -14.64
N VAL A 44 -11.76 -4.80 -13.85
CA VAL A 44 -11.65 -5.66 -12.65
C VAL A 44 -12.28 -7.04 -12.84
N TRP A 45 -13.18 -7.19 -13.82
CA TRP A 45 -13.83 -8.44 -14.18
C TRP A 45 -13.37 -8.89 -15.57
N HIS A 46 -12.34 -9.73 -15.63
CA HIS A 46 -11.86 -10.28 -16.90
C HIS A 46 -11.23 -11.67 -16.70
N ASP A 47 -11.12 -12.42 -17.77
CA ASP A 47 -10.49 -13.74 -17.82
C ASP A 47 -11.08 -14.78 -16.85
N GLY A 48 -12.36 -14.62 -16.44
CA GLY A 48 -13.01 -15.48 -15.47
C GLY A 48 -12.60 -15.24 -14.02
N TRP A 49 -12.03 -14.05 -13.74
CA TRP A 49 -11.58 -13.64 -12.41
C TRP A 49 -12.07 -12.24 -12.07
N TYR A 50 -12.35 -12.04 -10.78
CA TYR A 50 -12.46 -10.72 -10.19
C TYR A 50 -11.10 -10.31 -9.60
N HIS A 51 -10.53 -9.24 -10.11
CA HIS A 51 -9.26 -8.68 -9.67
C HIS A 51 -9.49 -7.65 -8.58
N THR A 52 -9.15 -7.97 -7.33
CA THR A 52 -9.41 -7.09 -6.18
C THR A 52 -8.57 -5.82 -6.22
N GLY A 53 -7.44 -5.84 -6.93
CA GLY A 53 -6.43 -4.79 -6.92
C GLY A 53 -5.49 -4.85 -5.71
N ASP A 54 -5.63 -5.84 -4.86
CA ASP A 54 -4.79 -6.06 -3.69
C ASP A 54 -3.66 -7.05 -3.98
N LEU A 55 -2.55 -6.88 -3.26
CA LEU A 55 -1.38 -7.76 -3.31
C LEU A 55 -1.21 -8.47 -1.97
N ALA A 56 -0.86 -9.75 -2.04
CA ALA A 56 -0.45 -10.55 -0.90
C ALA A 56 0.73 -11.43 -1.30
N TRP A 57 1.42 -11.98 -0.33
CA TRP A 57 2.35 -13.09 -0.53
C TRP A 57 1.95 -14.25 0.36
N ARG A 58 2.34 -15.45 -0.03
CA ARG A 58 2.08 -16.67 0.72
C ARG A 58 3.39 -17.22 1.26
N ASP A 59 3.42 -17.56 2.56
CA ASP A 59 4.58 -18.22 3.17
C ASP A 59 4.58 -19.74 2.94
N GLU A 60 5.64 -20.40 3.42
CA GLU A 60 5.83 -21.85 3.30
C GLU A 60 4.76 -22.63 4.06
N ASP A 61 4.22 -22.07 5.14
CA ASP A 61 3.14 -22.67 5.94
C ASP A 61 1.76 -22.47 5.32
N GLY A 62 1.66 -21.64 4.26
CA GLY A 62 0.44 -21.41 3.52
C GLY A 62 -0.37 -20.21 3.99
N PHE A 63 0.14 -19.39 4.92
CA PHE A 63 -0.50 -18.15 5.34
C PHE A 63 -0.32 -17.04 4.31
N TYR A 64 -1.34 -16.19 4.19
CA TYR A 64 -1.33 -15.04 3.29
C TYR A 64 -1.06 -13.76 4.07
N TRP A 65 -0.09 -13.00 3.58
CA TRP A 65 0.34 -11.74 4.16
C TRP A 65 -0.04 -10.60 3.21
N TYR A 66 -0.88 -9.71 3.67
CA TYR A 66 -1.30 -8.54 2.89
C TYR A 66 -0.14 -7.56 2.71
N VAL A 67 0.07 -7.10 1.47
CA VAL A 67 1.15 -6.16 1.12
C VAL A 67 0.61 -4.74 0.92
N GLY A 68 -0.56 -4.62 0.29
CA GLY A 68 -1.17 -3.35 -0.05
C GLY A 68 -1.90 -3.39 -1.39
N ARG A 69 -2.35 -2.23 -1.82
CA ARG A 69 -2.93 -2.05 -3.16
C ARG A 69 -1.83 -2.13 -4.23
N ALA A 70 -2.16 -2.71 -5.37
CA ALA A 70 -1.24 -2.79 -6.51
C ALA A 70 -0.88 -1.41 -7.09
N ASP A 71 -1.81 -0.47 -7.01
CA ASP A 71 -1.67 0.93 -7.42
C ASP A 71 -0.90 1.79 -6.41
N ASP A 72 -0.88 1.40 -5.12
CA ASP A 72 -0.16 2.10 -4.06
C ASP A 72 1.31 1.67 -3.91
N VAL A 73 1.73 0.57 -4.56
CA VAL A 73 3.09 0.05 -4.46
C VAL A 73 4.10 1.03 -5.05
N ILE A 74 5.08 1.41 -4.23
CA ILE A 74 6.15 2.34 -4.59
C ILE A 74 7.25 1.56 -5.32
N LYS A 75 7.60 2.01 -6.53
CA LYS A 75 8.64 1.39 -7.37
C LYS A 75 9.94 2.20 -7.26
N SER A 76 10.80 1.86 -6.31
CA SER A 76 12.06 2.57 -6.06
C SER A 76 13.27 1.72 -6.42
N SER A 77 14.09 2.15 -7.38
CA SER A 77 15.31 1.44 -7.80
C SER A 77 15.11 -0.07 -8.06
N GLY A 78 13.98 -0.46 -8.68
CA GLY A 78 13.64 -1.86 -8.95
C GLY A 78 12.95 -2.59 -7.79
N TYR A 79 12.95 -2.03 -6.59
CA TYR A 79 12.23 -2.59 -5.46
C TYR A 79 10.73 -2.21 -5.49
N ARG A 80 9.90 -3.15 -5.05
CA ARG A 80 8.47 -2.91 -4.82
C ARG A 80 8.23 -2.78 -3.33
N ILE A 81 7.85 -1.59 -2.89
CA ILE A 81 7.71 -1.23 -1.47
C ILE A 81 6.23 -0.99 -1.17
N GLY A 82 5.68 -1.78 -0.24
CA GLY A 82 4.32 -1.57 0.24
C GLY A 82 4.28 -0.42 1.26
N PRO A 83 3.41 0.59 1.09
CA PRO A 83 3.34 1.72 2.01
C PRO A 83 2.91 1.31 3.42
N PHE A 84 2.05 0.32 3.54
CA PHE A 84 1.47 -0.14 4.81
C PHE A 84 2.50 -0.59 5.84
N GLU A 85 3.54 -1.32 5.41
CA GLU A 85 4.62 -1.77 6.29
C GLU A 85 5.36 -0.59 6.93
N ILE A 86 5.60 0.46 6.14
CA ILE A 86 6.31 1.66 6.61
C ILE A 86 5.40 2.49 7.51
N GLU A 87 4.12 2.62 7.17
CA GLU A 87 3.12 3.28 7.99
C GLU A 87 3.05 2.65 9.38
N ASN A 88 2.99 1.32 9.47
CA ASN A 88 2.96 0.60 10.74
C ASN A 88 4.17 0.90 11.61
N VAL A 89 5.38 0.84 11.04
CA VAL A 89 6.61 1.11 11.78
C VAL A 89 6.68 2.56 12.26
N ILE A 90 6.25 3.53 11.44
CA ILE A 90 6.22 4.95 11.83
C ILE A 90 5.18 5.18 12.95
N MET A 91 4.04 4.49 12.89
CA MET A 91 2.99 4.59 13.90
C MET A 91 3.36 4.01 15.28
N GLU A 92 4.46 3.25 15.39
CA GLU A 92 5.01 2.82 16.68
C GLU A 92 5.63 3.97 17.50
N LEU A 93 5.95 5.09 16.83
CA LEU A 93 6.57 6.23 17.47
C LEU A 93 5.54 7.04 18.28
N PRO A 94 5.78 7.30 19.58
CA PRO A 94 4.76 7.85 20.49
C PRO A 94 4.32 9.28 20.16
N TYR A 95 5.10 9.98 19.36
CA TYR A 95 4.81 11.35 18.92
C TYR A 95 4.11 11.42 17.56
N VAL A 96 3.83 10.27 16.93
CA VAL A 96 3.09 10.20 15.66
C VAL A 96 1.62 9.92 15.94
N LEU A 97 0.75 10.79 15.45
CA LEU A 97 -0.70 10.65 15.56
C LEU A 97 -1.26 9.89 14.35
N GLU A 98 -0.80 10.26 13.16
CA GLU A 98 -1.23 9.63 11.90
C GLU A 98 -0.06 9.62 10.90
N CYS A 99 -0.03 8.60 10.07
CA CYS A 99 0.97 8.49 9.00
C CYS A 99 0.32 8.00 7.71
N GLY A 100 0.68 8.64 6.60
CA GLY A 100 0.34 8.17 5.26
C GLY A 100 1.59 8.15 4.39
N VAL A 101 1.84 7.01 3.75
CA VAL A 101 3.01 6.80 2.89
C VAL A 101 2.59 6.73 1.43
N SER A 102 3.27 7.47 0.59
CA SER A 102 3.04 7.54 -0.86
C SER A 102 4.34 7.52 -1.65
N ALA A 103 4.23 7.33 -2.96
CA ALA A 103 5.34 7.54 -3.88
C ALA A 103 5.55 9.03 -4.14
N ALA A 104 6.81 9.46 -4.21
CA ALA A 104 7.18 10.74 -4.79
C ALA A 104 8.12 10.49 -5.99
N PRO A 105 8.04 11.29 -7.07
CA PRO A 105 8.92 11.16 -8.22
C PRO A 105 10.38 11.45 -7.83
N ASP A 106 11.32 10.72 -8.42
CA ASP A 106 12.76 10.90 -8.25
C ASP A 106 13.46 10.60 -9.57
N GLU A 107 14.34 11.50 -10.02
CA GLU A 107 14.99 11.41 -11.32
C GLU A 107 15.91 10.19 -11.47
N ILE A 108 16.52 9.74 -10.37
CA ILE A 108 17.49 8.63 -10.39
C ILE A 108 16.79 7.30 -10.11
N ARG A 109 15.82 7.28 -9.20
CA ARG A 109 15.16 6.06 -8.69
C ARG A 109 13.81 5.79 -9.29
N GLY A 110 13.31 6.69 -10.13
CA GLY A 110 11.92 6.71 -10.62
C GLY A 110 10.96 7.18 -9.54
N GLN A 111 10.93 6.50 -8.40
CA GLN A 111 10.13 6.89 -7.23
C GLN A 111 10.94 6.72 -5.95
N VAL A 112 10.59 7.52 -4.94
CA VAL A 112 11.07 7.37 -3.56
C VAL A 112 9.91 7.35 -2.59
N VAL A 113 10.16 6.79 -1.41
CA VAL A 113 9.18 6.76 -0.33
C VAL A 113 9.05 8.16 0.28
N LYS A 114 7.82 8.65 0.34
CA LYS A 114 7.41 9.89 1.01
C LYS A 114 6.47 9.55 2.15
N ALA A 115 6.80 9.98 3.37
CA ALA A 115 5.94 9.89 4.54
C ALA A 115 5.34 11.25 4.85
N SER A 116 4.00 11.31 4.90
CA SER A 116 3.23 12.46 5.38
C SER A 116 2.74 12.13 6.80
N ILE A 117 3.12 12.91 7.77
CA ILE A 117 2.96 12.58 9.20
C ILE A 117 2.23 13.71 9.91
N VAL A 118 1.23 13.36 10.69
CA VAL A 118 0.60 14.25 11.67
C VAL A 118 1.20 13.92 13.03
N LEU A 119 1.74 14.92 13.67
CA LEU A 119 2.34 14.79 15.00
C LEU A 119 1.29 14.97 16.10
N VAL A 120 1.55 14.38 17.25
CA VAL A 120 0.75 14.62 18.47
C VAL A 120 0.85 16.09 18.86
N PRO A 121 -0.25 16.73 19.29
CA PRO A 121 -0.22 18.13 19.74
C PRO A 121 0.86 18.41 20.76
N GLY A 122 1.63 19.49 20.55
CA GLY A 122 2.77 19.86 21.38
C GLY A 122 4.12 19.31 20.92
N THR A 123 4.16 18.48 19.88
CA THR A 123 5.41 18.03 19.25
C THR A 123 5.78 18.96 18.09
N GLU A 124 6.98 19.51 18.10
CA GLU A 124 7.47 20.36 17.01
C GLU A 124 8.11 19.52 15.90
N GLY A 125 7.72 19.79 14.66
CA GLY A 125 8.20 19.07 13.47
C GLY A 125 9.55 19.61 12.98
N THR A 126 10.64 19.21 13.63
CA THR A 126 12.00 19.67 13.29
C THR A 126 12.69 18.77 12.26
N ASP A 127 13.78 19.24 11.66
CA ASP A 127 14.58 18.43 10.73
C ASP A 127 15.34 17.31 11.45
N GLU A 128 15.64 17.48 12.73
CA GLU A 128 16.18 16.44 13.60
C GLU A 128 15.18 15.30 13.76
N LEU A 129 13.91 15.63 14.01
CA LEU A 129 12.84 14.65 14.13
C LEU A 129 12.61 13.88 12.82
N LYS A 130 12.72 14.53 11.65
CA LYS A 130 12.66 13.84 10.36
C LYS A 130 13.78 12.79 10.23
N LYS A 131 15.01 13.15 10.61
CA LYS A 131 16.16 12.22 10.60
C LYS A 131 15.99 11.07 11.58
N GLU A 132 15.42 11.33 12.75
CA GLU A 132 15.11 10.31 13.75
C GLU A 132 14.13 9.28 13.17
N ILE A 133 13.00 9.73 12.58
CA ILE A 133 12.00 8.87 11.92
C ILE A 133 12.65 8.05 10.79
N GLN A 134 13.45 8.68 9.95
CA GLN A 134 14.15 7.99 8.87
C GLN A 134 15.08 6.90 9.38
N ASN A 135 15.82 7.17 10.45
CA ASN A 135 16.73 6.21 11.07
C ASN A 135 15.97 5.09 11.79
N TYR A 136 14.85 5.41 12.43
CA TYR A 136 13.98 4.43 13.05
C TYR A 136 13.47 3.42 12.00
N VAL A 137 12.92 3.90 10.90
CA VAL A 137 12.44 3.02 9.81
C VAL A 137 13.59 2.19 9.21
N LYS A 138 14.77 2.78 9.00
CA LYS A 138 15.96 2.03 8.52
C LYS A 138 16.35 0.87 9.43
N LYS A 139 16.19 1.05 10.74
CA LYS A 139 16.56 0.06 11.75
C LYS A 139 15.54 -1.07 11.85
N HIS A 140 14.26 -0.78 11.64
CA HIS A 140 13.16 -1.73 11.85
C HIS A 140 12.63 -2.34 10.55
N THR A 141 13.11 -1.86 9.39
CA THR A 141 12.77 -2.41 8.06
C THR A 141 14.04 -2.63 7.23
N ALA A 142 13.86 -3.11 5.99
CA ALA A 142 14.99 -3.17 5.06
C ALA A 142 15.50 -1.75 4.71
N PRO A 143 16.83 -1.52 4.64
CA PRO A 143 17.41 -0.19 4.47
C PRO A 143 16.92 0.61 3.26
N TYR A 144 16.43 -0.06 2.21
CA TYR A 144 15.89 0.60 1.02
C TYR A 144 14.46 1.12 1.20
N LYS A 145 13.76 0.75 2.27
CA LYS A 145 12.35 1.11 2.53
C LYS A 145 12.15 2.44 3.26
N TYR A 146 13.21 3.02 3.86
CA TYR A 146 13.04 4.23 4.64
C TYR A 146 12.52 5.41 3.81
N PRO A 147 11.68 6.30 4.39
CA PRO A 147 11.19 7.46 3.68
C PRO A 147 12.32 8.47 3.44
N ARG A 148 12.57 8.78 2.16
CA ARG A 148 13.55 9.81 1.79
C ARG A 148 12.99 11.21 1.99
N ILE A 149 11.68 11.33 1.88
CA ILE A 149 10.95 12.58 2.10
C ILE A 149 10.03 12.38 3.30
N VAL A 150 10.16 13.26 4.28
CA VAL A 150 9.27 13.33 5.46
C VAL A 150 8.66 14.72 5.49
N VAL A 151 7.33 14.77 5.49
CA VAL A 151 6.56 16.02 5.53
C VAL A 151 5.63 15.97 6.74
N PHE A 152 5.72 16.97 7.61
CA PHE A 152 4.74 17.14 8.67
C PHE A 152 3.54 17.91 8.15
N ARG A 153 2.34 17.49 8.55
CA ARG A 153 1.05 18.07 8.15
C ARG A 153 0.16 18.24 9.38
N ASP A 154 -0.77 19.17 9.30
CA ASP A 154 -1.78 19.35 10.36
C ASP A 154 -2.85 18.24 10.27
N GLU A 155 -3.17 17.80 9.05
CA GLU A 155 -4.12 16.71 8.79
C GLU A 155 -3.76 15.94 7.51
N LEU A 156 -4.22 14.69 7.41
CA LEU A 156 -4.13 13.89 6.17
C LEU A 156 -5.45 13.92 5.40
N PRO A 157 -5.40 13.96 4.05
CA PRO A 157 -6.59 13.88 3.22
C PRO A 157 -7.26 12.52 3.37
N LYS A 158 -8.54 12.52 3.74
CA LYS A 158 -9.32 11.29 3.99
C LYS A 158 -10.59 11.25 3.15
N THR A 159 -11.05 10.05 2.88
CA THR A 159 -12.39 9.81 2.35
C THR A 159 -13.45 10.04 3.45
N ILE A 160 -14.73 10.10 3.06
CA ILE A 160 -15.85 10.16 4.02
C ILE A 160 -15.82 8.99 5.03
N SER A 161 -15.28 7.85 4.62
CA SER A 161 -15.12 6.66 5.48
C SER A 161 -13.84 6.65 6.32
N GLY A 162 -13.06 7.75 6.33
CA GLY A 162 -11.84 7.90 7.14
C GLY A 162 -10.56 7.28 6.54
N LYS A 163 -10.61 6.73 5.31
CA LYS A 163 -9.43 6.17 4.66
C LYS A 163 -8.55 7.27 4.07
N ILE A 164 -7.24 7.17 4.25
CA ILE A 164 -6.26 8.11 3.69
C ILE A 164 -6.27 8.03 2.15
N ILE A 165 -6.38 9.19 1.50
CA ILE A 165 -6.31 9.33 0.04
C ILE A 165 -4.84 9.53 -0.34
N ARG A 166 -4.10 8.44 -0.62
CA ARG A 166 -2.65 8.48 -0.88
C ARG A 166 -2.28 9.32 -2.10
N SER A 167 -3.14 9.39 -3.10
CA SER A 167 -2.92 10.23 -4.29
C SER A 167 -2.89 11.74 -4.01
N LYS A 168 -3.31 12.17 -2.80
CA LYS A 168 -3.31 13.58 -2.35
C LYS A 168 -2.23 13.88 -1.29
N LEU A 169 -1.37 12.92 -0.97
CA LEU A 169 -0.28 13.08 0.01
C LEU A 169 0.93 13.86 -0.50
#